data_83cb4e1c13da6434a2d84532e02cadee
#
_entry.id   83cb4e1c13da6434a2d84532e02cadee
#
_cell.length_a   1.000
_cell.length_b   1.000
_cell.length_c   1.000
_cell.angle_alpha   90.00
_cell.angle_beta   90.00
_cell.angle_gamma   90.00
#
_symmetry.space_group_name_H-M   'P 1'
#
loop_
_entity.id
_entity.type
_entity.pdbx_description
1 polymer ?
#
loop_
_entity_poly.entity_id
_entity_poly.type
_entity_poly.pdbx_seq_one_letter_code
_entity_poly.pdbx_strand_id
1 'polypeptide(L)'
;MMTRYAKMRKIKLYILTVPIMTPKLSSYWLYFVTSTSYKLAQNLVNSMAIEVVAQPNDLREKLGIQLYSYEEALNMAFAKIEQNQVASSWKDSMVSGRFKLNLNKYKQVPSYGCLKDAQELKTDDPDAALERIWSIGGKNGYYYATFLWKIRGYVDKLMGGVGLRRGRTNVNTIYAGDSLDFWRVLVADKKEKRLLLFAEMRVPGEAWLEFEIDDDNIIHQTATFRPRGIWGRLYWYSMLPFHYFIFAGMIRRIAKG
;
A
#
# COMPACT_ATOMS: atom_id res chain seq x y z
N MET A 1 -23.57 10.63 -9.44
CA MET A 1 -22.37 10.77 -8.58
C MET A 1 -21.08 10.75 -9.40
N MET A 2 -20.74 9.70 -10.14
CA MET A 2 -19.46 9.57 -10.88
C MET A 2 -19.17 10.74 -11.82
N THR A 3 -20.15 11.18 -12.60
CA THR A 3 -20.02 12.33 -13.52
C THR A 3 -19.74 13.64 -12.80
N ARG A 4 -20.38 13.89 -11.66
CA ARG A 4 -20.12 15.07 -10.84
C ARG A 4 -18.70 15.04 -10.27
N TYR A 5 -18.26 13.87 -9.73
CA TYR A 5 -16.91 13.66 -9.27
C TYR A 5 -15.86 13.93 -10.36
N ALA A 6 -16.05 13.34 -11.54
CA ALA A 6 -15.16 13.52 -12.68
C ALA A 6 -15.05 14.99 -13.11
N LYS A 7 -16.18 15.71 -13.12
CA LYS A 7 -16.21 17.15 -13.42
C LYS A 7 -15.38 17.96 -12.42
N MET A 8 -15.53 17.71 -11.12
CA MET A 8 -14.78 18.40 -10.07
C MET A 8 -13.27 18.12 -10.15
N ARG A 9 -12.90 16.89 -10.49
CA ARG A 9 -11.49 16.48 -10.62
C ARG A 9 -10.90 16.75 -12.00
N LYS A 10 -11.67 17.34 -12.92
CA LYS A 10 -11.28 17.58 -14.33
C LYS A 10 -10.79 16.31 -15.03
N ILE A 11 -11.40 15.16 -14.70
CA ILE A 11 -11.06 13.85 -15.27
C ILE A 11 -12.03 13.54 -16.41
N LYS A 12 -11.50 13.10 -17.55
CA LYS A 12 -12.34 12.56 -18.63
C LYS A 12 -12.87 11.20 -18.19
N LEU A 13 -14.19 11.07 -18.13
CA LEU A 13 -14.88 9.85 -17.73
C LEU A 13 -15.74 9.34 -18.88
N TYR A 14 -15.50 8.11 -19.29
CA TYR A 14 -16.33 7.37 -20.22
C TYR A 14 -17.13 6.33 -19.45
N ILE A 15 -18.45 6.40 -19.53
CA ILE A 15 -19.35 5.43 -18.89
C ILE A 15 -19.94 4.54 -19.98
N LEU A 16 -19.61 3.25 -19.91
CA LEU A 16 -20.21 2.22 -20.74
C LEU A 16 -21.23 1.46 -19.89
N THR A 17 -22.48 1.53 -20.26
CA THR A 17 -23.57 0.80 -19.60
C THR A 17 -23.61 -0.63 -20.13
N VAL A 18 -23.49 -1.61 -19.24
CA VAL A 18 -23.63 -3.04 -19.56
C VAL A 18 -25.06 -3.46 -19.24
N PRO A 19 -25.83 -3.93 -20.22
CA PRO A 19 -27.26 -4.21 -20.04
C PRO A 19 -27.55 -5.45 -19.21
N ILE A 20 -26.54 -6.26 -18.90
CA ILE A 20 -26.68 -7.51 -18.14
C ILE A 20 -26.00 -7.33 -16.79
N MET A 21 -26.77 -7.55 -15.73
CA MET A 21 -26.23 -7.56 -14.37
C MET A 21 -25.45 -8.84 -14.10
N THR A 22 -24.15 -8.74 -14.02
CA THR A 22 -23.25 -9.86 -13.73
C THR A 22 -22.50 -9.63 -12.42
N PRO A 23 -23.11 -9.88 -11.24
CA PRO A 23 -22.52 -9.57 -9.94
C PRO A 23 -21.14 -10.22 -9.76
N LYS A 24 -20.98 -11.48 -10.18
CA LYS A 24 -19.69 -12.19 -10.10
C LYS A 24 -18.60 -11.50 -10.92
N LEU A 25 -18.89 -11.17 -12.18
CA LEU A 25 -17.93 -10.50 -13.06
C LEU A 25 -17.57 -9.11 -12.54
N SER A 26 -18.58 -8.35 -12.06
CA SER A 26 -18.37 -7.06 -11.42
C SER A 26 -17.52 -7.14 -10.17
N SER A 27 -17.69 -8.20 -9.35
CA SER A 27 -16.86 -8.45 -8.16
C SER A 27 -15.42 -8.74 -8.53
N TYR A 28 -15.18 -9.55 -9.57
CA TYR A 28 -13.83 -9.80 -10.08
C TYR A 28 -13.20 -8.54 -10.66
N TRP A 29 -13.95 -7.78 -11.45
CA TRP A 29 -13.49 -6.51 -11.97
C TRP A 29 -13.10 -5.54 -10.85
N LEU A 30 -13.97 -5.35 -9.85
CA LEU A 30 -13.70 -4.51 -8.70
C LEU A 30 -12.46 -4.99 -7.92
N TYR A 31 -12.31 -6.30 -7.74
CA TYR A 31 -11.13 -6.89 -7.13
C TYR A 31 -9.84 -6.59 -7.91
N PHE A 32 -9.85 -6.73 -9.24
CA PHE A 32 -8.66 -6.47 -10.07
C PHE A 32 -8.34 -5.00 -10.24
N VAL A 33 -9.35 -4.13 -10.33
CA VAL A 33 -9.17 -2.70 -10.60
C VAL A 33 -8.87 -1.90 -9.33
N THR A 34 -9.35 -2.37 -8.16
CA THR A 34 -9.17 -1.66 -6.87
C THR A 34 -8.28 -2.44 -5.91
N SER A 35 -7.91 -1.80 -4.79
CA SER A 35 -7.20 -2.44 -3.67
C SER A 35 -8.10 -3.28 -2.75
N THR A 36 -9.34 -3.52 -3.16
CA THR A 36 -10.35 -4.25 -2.38
C THR A 36 -10.09 -5.75 -2.40
N SER A 37 -10.39 -6.48 -1.30
CA SER A 37 -10.38 -7.94 -1.31
C SER A 37 -11.58 -8.48 -2.10
N TYR A 38 -11.46 -9.72 -2.66
CA TYR A 38 -12.56 -10.32 -3.40
C TYR A 38 -13.84 -10.46 -2.57
N LYS A 39 -13.72 -10.87 -1.31
CA LYS A 39 -14.88 -10.99 -0.39
C LYS A 39 -15.59 -9.66 -0.19
N LEU A 40 -14.82 -8.59 0.01
CA LEU A 40 -15.39 -7.25 0.16
C LEU A 40 -15.99 -6.74 -1.16
N ALA A 41 -15.33 -6.96 -2.29
CA ALA A 41 -15.86 -6.63 -3.61
C ALA A 41 -17.20 -7.36 -3.87
N GLN A 42 -17.27 -8.64 -3.54
CA GLN A 42 -18.47 -9.44 -3.68
C GLN A 42 -19.61 -8.93 -2.80
N ASN A 43 -19.35 -8.63 -1.54
CA ASN A 43 -20.38 -8.08 -0.63
C ASN A 43 -20.88 -6.71 -1.09
N LEU A 44 -19.96 -5.83 -1.55
CA LEU A 44 -20.34 -4.53 -2.09
C LEU A 44 -21.22 -4.65 -3.33
N VAL A 45 -20.86 -5.52 -4.27
CA VAL A 45 -21.64 -5.72 -5.49
C VAL A 45 -23.00 -6.38 -5.17
N ASN A 46 -23.04 -7.36 -4.28
CA ASN A 46 -24.28 -7.99 -3.88
C ASN A 46 -25.22 -7.00 -3.16
N SER A 47 -24.69 -6.09 -2.34
CA SER A 47 -25.50 -5.07 -1.68
C SER A 47 -26.12 -4.07 -2.68
N MET A 48 -25.53 -3.87 -3.85
CA MET A 48 -26.08 -3.01 -4.91
C MET A 48 -27.32 -3.62 -5.60
N ALA A 49 -27.56 -4.93 -5.43
CA ALA A 49 -28.74 -5.59 -5.96
C ALA A 49 -29.99 -5.34 -5.10
N ILE A 50 -29.84 -4.79 -3.91
CA ILE A 50 -30.93 -4.50 -2.99
C ILE A 50 -31.22 -3.00 -3.03
N GLU A 51 -32.47 -2.64 -3.30
CA GLU A 51 -32.89 -1.25 -3.24
C GLU A 51 -32.97 -0.81 -1.78
N VAL A 52 -32.15 0.19 -1.42
CA VAL A 52 -32.14 0.78 -0.08
C VAL A 52 -32.54 2.24 -0.18
N VAL A 53 -33.77 2.52 0.24
CA VAL A 53 -34.31 3.88 0.26
C VAL A 53 -34.52 4.30 1.71
N ALA A 54 -33.98 5.45 2.08
CA ALA A 54 -34.21 6.01 3.41
C ALA A 54 -35.70 6.39 3.56
N GLN A 55 -36.31 5.95 4.64
CA GLN A 55 -37.66 6.39 4.99
C GLN A 55 -37.60 7.86 5.43
N PRO A 56 -38.60 8.68 5.06
CA PRO A 56 -38.73 10.04 5.56
C PRO A 56 -38.72 10.05 7.09
N ASN A 57 -37.90 10.90 7.68
CA ASN A 57 -37.82 11.06 9.13
C ASN A 57 -37.44 12.51 9.48
N ASP A 58 -37.69 12.89 10.72
CA ASP A 58 -37.46 14.22 11.29
C ASP A 58 -36.14 14.32 12.09
N LEU A 59 -35.27 13.32 11.99
CA LEU A 59 -34.01 13.27 12.74
C LEU A 59 -33.11 14.47 12.47
N ARG A 60 -33.10 14.95 11.21
CA ARG A 60 -32.33 16.13 10.83
C ARG A 60 -32.73 17.38 11.65
N GLU A 61 -34.02 17.61 11.76
CA GLU A 61 -34.56 18.76 12.49
C GLU A 61 -34.35 18.61 13.99
N LYS A 62 -34.62 17.41 14.54
CA LYS A 62 -34.42 17.11 15.94
C LYS A 62 -32.97 17.21 16.42
N LEU A 63 -32.02 16.87 15.57
CA LEU A 63 -30.59 16.87 15.90
C LEU A 63 -29.88 18.16 15.43
N GLY A 64 -30.56 19.08 14.76
CA GLY A 64 -29.98 20.31 14.22
C GLY A 64 -28.84 20.06 13.22
N ILE A 65 -28.90 18.95 12.45
CA ILE A 65 -27.83 18.54 11.55
C ILE A 65 -27.84 19.41 10.29
N GLN A 66 -26.74 20.12 10.06
CA GLN A 66 -26.50 20.82 8.81
C GLN A 66 -26.04 19.83 7.72
N LEU A 67 -26.76 19.76 6.61
CA LEU A 67 -26.40 18.94 5.47
C LEU A 67 -25.48 19.72 4.51
N TYR A 68 -24.48 19.04 4.01
CA TYR A 68 -23.61 19.55 2.96
C TYR A 68 -24.06 19.03 1.60
N SER A 69 -23.91 19.82 0.57
CA SER A 69 -24.05 19.33 -0.81
C SER A 69 -22.96 18.31 -1.14
N TYR A 70 -23.18 17.51 -2.18
CA TYR A 70 -22.19 16.53 -2.62
C TYR A 70 -20.84 17.17 -2.97
N GLU A 71 -20.88 18.33 -3.60
CA GLU A 71 -19.72 19.10 -3.99
C GLU A 71 -18.95 19.67 -2.77
N GLU A 72 -19.67 20.22 -1.81
CA GLU A 72 -19.08 20.72 -0.57
C GLU A 72 -18.40 19.59 0.23
N ALA A 73 -19.10 18.46 0.40
CA ALA A 73 -18.57 17.32 1.11
C ALA A 73 -17.30 16.76 0.43
N LEU A 74 -17.26 16.72 -0.90
CA LEU A 74 -16.06 16.32 -1.64
C LEU A 74 -14.91 17.31 -1.48
N ASN A 75 -15.17 18.61 -1.57
CA ASN A 75 -14.13 19.62 -1.38
C ASN A 75 -13.54 19.56 0.03
N MET A 76 -14.37 19.37 1.05
CA MET A 76 -13.91 19.19 2.43
C MET A 76 -13.06 17.91 2.56
N ALA A 77 -13.46 16.81 1.93
CA ALA A 77 -12.71 15.56 1.93
C ALA A 77 -11.35 15.71 1.24
N PHE A 78 -11.30 16.43 0.10
CA PHE A 78 -10.04 16.69 -0.59
C PHE A 78 -9.12 17.60 0.22
N ALA A 79 -9.65 18.66 0.84
CA ALA A 79 -8.86 19.53 1.71
C ALA A 79 -8.23 18.72 2.87
N LYS A 80 -8.97 17.82 3.50
CA LYS A 80 -8.44 16.93 4.54
C LYS A 80 -7.33 15.99 4.03
N ILE A 81 -7.48 15.46 2.81
CA ILE A 81 -6.45 14.61 2.20
C ILE A 81 -5.20 15.42 1.89
N GLU A 82 -5.34 16.62 1.34
CA GLU A 82 -4.22 17.50 1.02
C GLU A 82 -3.48 18.01 2.27
N GLN A 83 -4.21 18.21 3.36
CA GLN A 83 -3.65 18.61 4.66
C GLN A 83 -3.14 17.43 5.50
N ASN A 84 -3.15 16.23 4.99
CA ASN A 84 -2.75 15.01 5.72
C ASN A 84 -3.53 14.74 7.02
N GLN A 85 -4.76 15.22 7.10
CA GLN A 85 -5.62 15.09 8.29
C GLN A 85 -6.51 13.84 8.29
N VAL A 86 -6.33 12.95 7.30
CA VAL A 86 -7.08 11.69 7.22
C VAL A 86 -6.41 10.66 8.11
N ALA A 87 -7.03 10.33 9.21
CA ALA A 87 -6.50 9.38 10.20
C ALA A 87 -6.42 7.94 9.67
N SER A 88 -7.29 7.55 8.75
CA SER A 88 -7.29 6.24 8.11
C SER A 88 -7.99 6.27 6.77
N SER A 89 -7.60 5.39 5.86
CA SER A 89 -8.22 5.25 4.55
C SER A 89 -8.47 3.77 4.21
N TRP A 90 -9.21 3.51 3.14
CA TRP A 90 -9.38 2.16 2.60
C TRP A 90 -8.06 1.47 2.25
N LYS A 91 -7.04 2.26 1.90
CA LYS A 91 -5.70 1.77 1.59
C LYS A 91 -5.02 1.17 2.80
N ASP A 92 -5.37 1.64 3.99
CA ASP A 92 -4.81 1.18 5.26
C ASP A 92 -5.49 -0.09 5.77
N SER A 93 -6.64 -0.46 5.19
CA SER A 93 -7.33 -1.69 5.55
C SER A 93 -6.48 -2.92 5.18
N MET A 94 -6.39 -3.86 6.10
CA MET A 94 -5.67 -5.11 5.89
C MET A 94 -6.51 -6.06 5.06
N VAL A 95 -6.07 -6.33 3.83
CA VAL A 95 -6.81 -7.14 2.85
C VAL A 95 -6.66 -8.64 3.10
N SER A 96 -5.55 -9.07 3.70
CA SER A 96 -5.39 -10.47 4.07
C SER A 96 -5.94 -10.73 5.45
N GLY A 97 -7.03 -11.46 5.58
CA GLY A 97 -7.63 -11.87 6.88
C GLY A 97 -6.71 -12.67 7.82
N ARG A 98 -5.41 -12.69 7.55
CA ARG A 98 -4.35 -13.27 8.38
C ARG A 98 -3.85 -12.34 9.48
N PHE A 99 -4.17 -11.07 9.38
CA PHE A 99 -3.66 -10.07 10.31
C PHE A 99 -4.75 -9.62 11.29
N LYS A 100 -5.06 -10.46 12.26
CA LYS A 100 -5.57 -9.97 13.55
C LYS A 100 -4.36 -9.40 14.29
N LEU A 101 -4.14 -8.08 14.15
CA LEU A 101 -2.82 -7.56 14.37
C LEU A 101 -2.60 -6.98 15.72
N ASN A 102 -1.52 -7.47 16.24
CA ASN A 102 -0.64 -6.69 17.06
C ASN A 102 0.58 -6.28 16.19
N LEU A 103 0.53 -5.11 15.53
CA LEU A 103 1.64 -4.57 14.71
C LEU A 103 2.95 -4.53 15.51
N ASN A 104 2.87 -4.39 16.82
CA ASN A 104 4.04 -4.39 17.70
C ASN A 104 4.84 -5.70 17.62
N LYS A 105 4.20 -6.83 17.31
CA LYS A 105 4.90 -8.11 17.13
C LYS A 105 5.89 -8.11 15.96
N TYR A 106 5.62 -7.32 14.94
CA TYR A 106 6.41 -7.28 13.70
C TYR A 106 7.45 -6.15 13.68
N LYS A 107 7.40 -5.22 14.66
CA LYS A 107 8.41 -4.16 14.81
C LYS A 107 9.79 -4.72 15.18
N GLN A 108 9.83 -5.89 15.78
CA GLN A 108 11.08 -6.62 16.03
C GLN A 108 11.31 -7.60 14.87
N VAL A 109 12.27 -7.29 14.01
CA VAL A 109 12.68 -8.19 12.92
C VAL A 109 13.33 -9.43 13.56
N PRO A 110 12.83 -10.66 13.28
CA PRO A 110 13.40 -11.85 13.87
C PRO A 110 14.84 -12.07 13.42
N SER A 111 15.71 -12.43 14.33
CA SER A 111 17.12 -12.77 14.02
C SER A 111 17.32 -14.25 13.71
N TYR A 112 16.50 -15.13 14.29
CA TYR A 112 16.64 -16.57 14.16
C TYR A 112 15.68 -17.17 13.15
N GLY A 113 16.18 -18.15 12.39
CA GLY A 113 15.38 -18.86 11.38
C GLY A 113 15.00 -18.00 10.16
N CYS A 114 15.70 -16.90 9.94
CA CYS A 114 15.49 -15.98 8.84
C CYS A 114 16.63 -16.07 7.82
N LEU A 115 16.29 -15.77 6.59
CA LEU A 115 17.21 -15.59 5.48
C LEU A 115 17.29 -14.07 5.21
N LYS A 116 18.50 -13.57 4.98
CA LYS A 116 18.75 -12.13 4.81
C LYS A 116 19.50 -11.86 3.53
N ASP A 117 19.16 -10.75 2.89
CA ASP A 117 19.93 -10.10 1.83
C ASP A 117 20.20 -8.68 2.30
N ALA A 118 21.45 -8.40 2.64
CA ALA A 118 21.89 -7.10 3.14
C ALA A 118 22.81 -6.44 2.11
N GLN A 119 22.54 -5.18 1.84
CA GLN A 119 23.34 -4.33 0.96
C GLN A 119 23.74 -3.09 1.74
N GLU A 120 25.00 -2.67 1.58
CA GLU A 120 25.55 -1.50 2.24
C GLU A 120 26.22 -0.60 1.21
N LEU A 121 26.00 0.69 1.31
CA LEU A 121 26.63 1.66 0.41
C LEU A 121 26.76 3.01 1.10
N LYS A 122 27.96 3.57 1.06
CA LYS A 122 28.21 4.92 1.57
C LYS A 122 27.58 5.97 0.64
N THR A 123 26.97 6.99 1.22
CA THR A 123 26.43 8.15 0.51
C THR A 123 27.19 9.42 0.89
N ASP A 124 27.35 10.30 -0.10
CA ASP A 124 27.97 11.61 0.11
C ASP A 124 26.95 12.64 0.63
N ASP A 125 25.64 12.37 0.42
CA ASP A 125 24.55 13.23 0.84
C ASP A 125 23.47 12.38 1.57
N PRO A 126 23.61 12.20 2.90
CA PRO A 126 22.70 11.39 3.70
C PRO A 126 21.28 11.98 3.77
N ASP A 127 21.12 13.30 3.71
CA ASP A 127 19.82 13.94 3.76
C ASP A 127 19.04 13.70 2.46
N ALA A 128 19.67 13.86 1.32
CA ALA A 128 19.04 13.53 0.04
C ALA A 128 18.75 12.03 -0.09
N ALA A 129 19.64 11.17 0.42
CA ALA A 129 19.40 9.72 0.47
C ALA A 129 18.19 9.39 1.36
N LEU A 130 18.07 10.04 2.52
CA LEU A 130 16.94 9.89 3.43
C LEU A 130 15.61 10.31 2.77
N GLU A 131 15.58 11.45 2.08
CA GLU A 131 14.38 11.89 1.37
C GLU A 131 14.00 10.91 0.24
N ARG A 132 14.98 10.30 -0.44
CA ARG A 132 14.70 9.25 -1.42
C ARG A 132 14.11 8.00 -0.74
N ILE A 133 14.66 7.55 0.41
CA ILE A 133 14.08 6.45 1.18
C ILE A 133 12.64 6.77 1.57
N TRP A 134 12.37 8.01 2.03
CA TRP A 134 11.01 8.44 2.38
C TRP A 134 10.08 8.62 1.18
N SER A 135 10.63 8.66 -0.03
CA SER A 135 9.86 8.83 -1.28
C SER A 135 9.59 7.52 -2.03
N ILE A 136 10.01 6.37 -1.50
CA ILE A 136 9.82 5.04 -2.11
C ILE A 136 8.32 4.74 -2.32
N GLY A 137 8.02 4.03 -3.40
CA GLY A 137 6.70 3.50 -3.71
C GLY A 137 5.76 4.49 -4.39
N GLY A 138 4.52 4.05 -4.64
CA GLY A 138 3.52 4.84 -5.34
C GLY A 138 3.98 5.28 -6.73
N LYS A 139 3.91 6.59 -7.00
CA LYS A 139 4.32 7.16 -8.31
C LYS A 139 5.82 7.07 -8.57
N ASN A 140 6.64 7.20 -7.52
CA ASN A 140 8.11 7.16 -7.64
C ASN A 140 8.65 5.74 -7.84
N GLY A 141 7.85 4.72 -7.51
CA GLY A 141 8.27 3.32 -7.59
C GLY A 141 9.43 3.02 -6.64
N TYR A 142 10.31 2.12 -7.06
CA TYR A 142 11.42 1.62 -6.23
C TYR A 142 12.79 2.00 -6.80
N TYR A 143 12.86 3.08 -7.58
CA TYR A 143 14.04 3.65 -8.23
C TYR A 143 14.76 2.74 -9.24
N TYR A 144 14.74 1.45 -9.03
CA TYR A 144 15.39 0.49 -9.92
C TYR A 144 14.47 -0.70 -10.25
N ALA A 145 14.51 -1.12 -11.51
CA ALA A 145 13.74 -2.25 -12.03
C ALA A 145 12.24 -2.21 -11.64
N THR A 146 11.62 -1.03 -11.62
CA THR A 146 10.23 -0.82 -11.22
C THR A 146 9.24 -1.72 -11.97
N PHE A 147 9.58 -2.16 -13.19
CA PHE A 147 8.76 -3.11 -13.94
C PHE A 147 8.68 -4.49 -13.27
N LEU A 148 9.76 -4.98 -12.64
CA LEU A 148 9.75 -6.25 -11.89
C LEU A 148 8.86 -6.15 -10.65
N TRP A 149 8.86 -5.02 -9.97
CA TRP A 149 7.94 -4.75 -8.87
C TRP A 149 6.48 -4.74 -9.33
N LYS A 150 6.21 -4.20 -10.54
CA LYS A 150 4.88 -4.24 -11.16
C LYS A 150 4.44 -5.67 -11.48
N ILE A 151 5.33 -6.47 -12.09
CA ILE A 151 5.08 -7.89 -12.35
C ILE A 151 4.80 -8.62 -11.03
N ARG A 152 5.64 -8.42 -10.03
CA ARG A 152 5.45 -9.01 -8.69
C ARG A 152 4.10 -8.64 -8.08
N GLY A 153 3.72 -7.36 -8.16
CA GLY A 153 2.42 -6.90 -7.68
C GLY A 153 1.24 -7.51 -8.44
N TYR A 154 1.38 -7.71 -9.74
CA TYR A 154 0.36 -8.38 -10.55
C TYR A 154 0.21 -9.86 -10.16
N VAL A 155 1.32 -10.58 -10.03
CA VAL A 155 1.32 -11.98 -9.57
C VAL A 155 0.71 -12.09 -8.17
N ASP A 156 1.09 -11.20 -7.25
CA ASP A 156 0.49 -11.16 -5.91
C ASP A 156 -1.04 -10.99 -5.97
N LYS A 157 -1.51 -10.12 -6.86
CA LYS A 157 -2.94 -9.90 -7.05
C LYS A 157 -3.65 -11.14 -7.59
N LEU A 158 -3.06 -11.85 -8.54
CA LEU A 158 -3.59 -13.12 -9.05
C LEU A 158 -3.69 -14.18 -7.95
N MET A 159 -2.73 -14.19 -7.02
CA MET A 159 -2.73 -15.10 -5.86
C MET A 159 -3.66 -14.64 -4.72
N GLY A 160 -4.41 -13.55 -4.90
CA GLY A 160 -5.33 -13.00 -3.91
C GLY A 160 -4.65 -12.11 -2.86
N GLY A 161 -3.49 -11.56 -3.18
CA GLY A 161 -2.80 -10.56 -2.38
C GLY A 161 -3.25 -9.12 -2.68
N VAL A 162 -2.54 -8.15 -2.11
CA VAL A 162 -2.87 -6.71 -2.21
C VAL A 162 -2.42 -6.06 -3.52
N GLY A 163 -1.33 -6.56 -4.11
CA GLY A 163 -0.71 -5.95 -5.29
C GLY A 163 -0.17 -4.54 -5.03
N LEU A 164 0.19 -3.82 -6.10
CA LEU A 164 0.73 -2.45 -6.03
C LEU A 164 -0.34 -1.34 -5.96
N ARG A 165 -1.62 -1.68 -5.95
CA ARG A 165 -2.69 -0.69 -6.16
C ARG A 165 -3.02 0.18 -4.95
N ARG A 166 -2.51 -0.14 -3.77
CA ARG A 166 -2.69 0.71 -2.59
C ARG A 166 -1.99 2.06 -2.77
N GLY A 167 -0.86 2.08 -3.49
CA GLY A 167 -0.03 3.27 -3.62
C GLY A 167 0.46 3.76 -2.26
N ARG A 168 0.69 5.05 -2.14
CA ARG A 168 1.03 5.72 -0.87
C ARG A 168 -0.23 6.32 -0.27
N THR A 169 -0.37 6.26 1.05
CA THR A 169 -1.42 6.96 1.80
C THR A 169 -1.23 8.46 1.65
N ASN A 170 -0.01 8.91 1.79
CA ASN A 170 0.43 10.30 1.67
C ASN A 170 1.52 10.45 0.60
N VAL A 171 1.49 11.54 -0.18
CA VAL A 171 2.49 11.76 -1.24
C VAL A 171 3.85 12.13 -0.65
N ASN A 172 3.88 12.94 0.40
CA ASN A 172 5.10 13.57 0.92
C ASN A 172 5.60 12.98 2.24
N THR A 173 4.77 12.23 2.95
CA THR A 173 5.10 11.74 4.30
C THR A 173 4.80 10.25 4.42
N ILE A 174 5.52 9.58 5.31
CA ILE A 174 5.30 8.19 5.71
C ILE A 174 5.17 8.15 7.23
N TYR A 175 4.13 7.47 7.71
CA TYR A 175 3.92 7.23 9.14
C TYR A 175 3.82 5.73 9.42
N ALA A 176 4.17 5.35 10.65
CA ALA A 176 3.95 3.99 11.11
C ALA A 176 2.45 3.64 11.03
N GLY A 177 2.15 2.51 10.42
CA GLY A 177 0.79 2.07 10.12
C GLY A 177 0.31 2.34 8.69
N ASP A 178 0.97 3.22 7.94
CA ASP A 178 0.61 3.52 6.55
C ASP A 178 0.76 2.29 5.64
N SER A 179 -0.05 2.25 4.60
CA SER A 179 0.15 1.32 3.49
C SER A 179 0.99 1.96 2.39
N LEU A 180 1.98 1.22 1.93
CA LEU A 180 2.89 1.59 0.86
C LEU A 180 2.92 0.48 -0.18
N ASP A 181 2.13 0.59 -1.23
CA ASP A 181 1.91 -0.47 -2.22
C ASP A 181 1.50 -1.80 -1.54
N PHE A 182 2.35 -2.81 -1.51
CA PHE A 182 2.14 -4.08 -0.80
C PHE A 182 2.87 -4.15 0.54
N TRP A 183 3.45 -3.06 0.99
CA TRP A 183 4.12 -2.96 2.28
C TRP A 183 3.22 -2.30 3.33
N ARG A 184 3.45 -2.66 4.58
CA ARG A 184 2.97 -1.93 5.76
C ARG A 184 4.16 -1.29 6.44
N VAL A 185 4.08 0.00 6.68
CA VAL A 185 5.11 0.74 7.42
C VAL A 185 5.02 0.36 8.91
N LEU A 186 6.06 -0.21 9.45
CA LEU A 186 6.13 -0.58 10.87
C LEU A 186 6.85 0.49 11.70
N VAL A 187 7.94 1.02 11.16
CA VAL A 187 8.71 2.12 11.76
C VAL A 187 9.01 3.13 10.67
N ALA A 188 8.82 4.39 10.96
CA ALA A 188 9.22 5.52 10.13
C ALA A 188 9.75 6.62 11.07
N ASP A 189 11.04 6.55 11.37
CA ASP A 189 11.71 7.48 12.24
C ASP A 189 12.79 8.24 11.48
N LYS A 190 12.52 9.52 11.16
CA LYS A 190 13.48 10.37 10.45
C LYS A 190 14.67 10.78 11.32
N LYS A 191 14.51 10.81 12.65
CA LYS A 191 15.60 11.18 13.55
C LYS A 191 16.63 10.07 13.64
N GLU A 192 16.13 8.84 13.80
CA GLU A 192 16.95 7.63 13.78
C GLU A 192 17.29 7.17 12.34
N LYS A 193 16.86 7.94 11.31
CA LYS A 193 17.04 7.66 9.88
C LYS A 193 16.66 6.22 9.51
N ARG A 194 15.59 5.70 10.12
CA ARG A 194 15.18 4.29 10.02
C ARG A 194 13.78 4.13 9.45
N LEU A 195 13.65 3.33 8.39
CA LEU A 195 12.37 2.94 7.80
C LEU A 195 12.27 1.41 7.78
N LEU A 196 11.25 0.85 8.45
CA LEU A 196 10.99 -0.59 8.47
C LEU A 196 9.63 -0.88 7.84
N LEU A 197 9.64 -1.72 6.83
CA LEU A 197 8.49 -2.14 6.05
C LEU A 197 8.22 -3.64 6.25
N PHE A 198 6.95 -4.01 6.34
CA PHE A 198 6.50 -5.40 6.39
C PHE A 198 5.68 -5.75 5.14
N ALA A 199 5.96 -6.89 4.52
CA ALA A 199 5.26 -7.32 3.33
C ALA A 199 3.88 -7.89 3.65
N GLU A 200 2.83 -7.27 3.13
CA GLU A 200 1.46 -7.79 3.17
C GLU A 200 1.11 -8.66 1.95
N MET A 201 2.06 -8.82 1.04
CA MET A 201 1.91 -9.71 -0.12
C MET A 201 1.83 -11.17 0.30
N ARG A 202 1.22 -11.99 -0.55
CA ARG A 202 1.16 -13.44 -0.35
C ARG A 202 2.49 -14.10 -0.68
N VAL A 203 3.26 -14.36 0.35
CA VAL A 203 4.50 -15.13 0.28
C VAL A 203 4.41 -16.33 1.24
N PRO A 204 5.14 -17.42 0.97
CA PRO A 204 5.17 -18.57 1.87
C PRO A 204 6.08 -18.32 3.09
N GLY A 205 5.83 -17.24 3.79
CA GLY A 205 6.63 -16.77 4.92
C GLY A 205 6.21 -15.39 5.40
N GLU A 206 7.13 -14.68 6.01
CA GLU A 206 7.02 -13.29 6.42
C GLU A 206 8.26 -12.55 5.92
N ALA A 207 8.08 -11.32 5.43
CA ALA A 207 9.16 -10.56 4.83
C ALA A 207 9.19 -9.12 5.35
N TRP A 208 10.38 -8.62 5.59
CA TRP A 208 10.66 -7.25 5.98
C TRP A 208 11.66 -6.63 5.01
N LEU A 209 11.55 -5.34 4.82
CA LEU A 209 12.54 -4.51 4.13
C LEU A 209 12.85 -3.32 5.02
N GLU A 210 14.10 -3.18 5.38
CA GLU A 210 14.60 -2.18 6.29
C GLU A 210 15.63 -1.29 5.59
N PHE A 211 15.53 0.00 5.84
CA PHE A 211 16.52 1.01 5.45
C PHE A 211 16.95 1.75 6.70
N GLU A 212 18.23 1.92 6.87
CA GLU A 212 18.85 2.67 7.94
C GLU A 212 20.07 3.42 7.40
N ILE A 213 20.32 4.63 7.88
CA ILE A 213 21.54 5.38 7.58
C ILE A 213 22.24 5.62 8.91
N ASP A 214 23.44 5.08 9.03
CA ASP A 214 24.25 5.23 10.23
C ASP A 214 25.00 6.56 10.31
N ASP A 215 25.75 6.74 11.40
CA ASP A 215 26.53 7.96 11.66
C ASP A 215 27.73 8.11 10.70
N ASP A 216 28.18 7.02 10.07
CA ASP A 216 29.26 7.01 9.05
C ASP A 216 28.72 7.30 7.64
N ASN A 217 27.43 7.65 7.53
CA ASN A 217 26.70 7.88 6.29
C ASN A 217 26.63 6.64 5.37
N ILE A 218 26.61 5.44 5.98
CA ILE A 218 26.40 4.20 5.25
C ILE A 218 24.89 3.88 5.26
N ILE A 219 24.35 3.64 4.09
CA ILE A 219 22.98 3.17 3.91
C ILE A 219 22.98 1.65 4.06
N HIS A 220 22.27 1.15 5.04
CA HIS A 220 21.99 -0.27 5.23
C HIS A 220 20.60 -0.59 4.65
N GLN A 221 20.54 -1.46 3.66
CA GLN A 221 19.30 -1.96 3.07
C GLN A 221 19.24 -3.45 3.31
N THR A 222 18.33 -3.89 4.19
CA THR A 222 18.23 -5.30 4.60
C THR A 222 16.85 -5.87 4.28
N ALA A 223 16.82 -6.87 3.41
CA ALA A 223 15.64 -7.71 3.20
C ALA A 223 15.73 -8.95 4.09
N THR A 224 14.77 -9.11 4.99
CA THR A 224 14.70 -10.27 5.89
C THR A 224 13.48 -11.11 5.54
N PHE A 225 13.66 -12.40 5.41
CA PHE A 225 12.59 -13.34 5.14
C PHE A 225 12.58 -14.49 6.14
N ARG A 226 11.44 -14.70 6.80
CA ARG A 226 11.20 -15.85 7.65
C ARG A 226 10.38 -16.89 6.91
N PRO A 227 10.99 -17.94 6.35
CA PRO A 227 10.32 -18.94 5.53
C PRO A 227 9.34 -19.76 6.36
N ARG A 228 8.20 -20.12 5.78
CA ARG A 228 7.28 -21.07 6.34
C ARG A 228 7.49 -22.43 5.68
N GLY A 229 8.26 -23.29 6.35
CA GLY A 229 8.58 -24.63 5.87
C GLY A 229 9.45 -24.63 4.60
N ILE A 230 9.43 -25.76 3.90
CA ILE A 230 10.28 -26.00 2.73
C ILE A 230 9.92 -25.10 1.54
N TRP A 231 8.63 -24.84 1.34
CA TRP A 231 8.13 -23.98 0.25
C TRP A 231 8.59 -22.52 0.42
N GLY A 232 8.69 -22.04 1.65
CA GLY A 232 9.26 -20.73 1.92
C GLY A 232 10.74 -20.65 1.55
N ARG A 233 11.51 -21.68 1.85
CA ARG A 233 12.94 -21.74 1.48
C ARG A 233 13.13 -21.81 -0.04
N LEU A 234 12.39 -22.67 -0.73
CA LEU A 234 12.44 -22.76 -2.19
C LEU A 234 12.08 -21.42 -2.84
N TYR A 235 11.03 -20.77 -2.35
CA TYR A 235 10.67 -19.44 -2.80
C TYR A 235 11.81 -18.43 -2.64
N TRP A 236 12.46 -18.38 -1.47
CA TRP A 236 13.57 -17.46 -1.23
C TRP A 236 14.72 -17.69 -2.21
N TYR A 237 15.17 -18.93 -2.35
CA TYR A 237 16.27 -19.25 -3.27
C TYR A 237 15.93 -18.99 -4.74
N SER A 238 14.68 -19.16 -5.16
CA SER A 238 14.25 -18.78 -6.50
C SER A 238 14.23 -17.28 -6.74
N MET A 239 14.06 -16.48 -5.66
CA MET A 239 14.04 -15.01 -5.73
C MET A 239 15.42 -14.37 -5.59
N LEU A 240 16.41 -15.08 -5.05
CA LEU A 240 17.76 -14.54 -4.81
C LEU A 240 18.41 -13.85 -6.03
N PRO A 241 18.39 -14.40 -7.25
CA PRO A 241 18.97 -13.72 -8.41
C PRO A 241 18.31 -12.37 -8.69
N PHE A 242 16.98 -12.29 -8.50
CA PHE A 242 16.21 -11.05 -8.67
C PHE A 242 16.51 -10.06 -7.54
N HIS A 243 16.63 -10.53 -6.30
CA HIS A 243 17.00 -9.72 -5.15
C HIS A 243 18.34 -9.02 -5.36
N TYR A 244 19.37 -9.79 -5.69
CA TYR A 244 20.69 -9.24 -5.94
C TYR A 244 20.66 -8.11 -6.97
N PHE A 245 19.98 -8.33 -8.10
CA PHE A 245 19.88 -7.34 -9.16
C PHE A 245 19.08 -6.12 -8.72
N ILE A 246 17.90 -6.33 -8.12
CA ILE A 246 16.97 -5.25 -7.74
C ILE A 246 17.54 -4.44 -6.60
N PHE A 247 18.01 -5.08 -5.53
CA PHE A 247 18.44 -4.39 -4.31
C PHE A 247 19.76 -3.67 -4.49
N ALA A 248 20.72 -4.27 -5.19
CA ALA A 248 21.96 -3.59 -5.54
C ALA A 248 21.74 -2.35 -6.44
N GLY A 249 20.78 -2.43 -7.37
CA GLY A 249 20.39 -1.29 -8.18
C GLY A 249 19.65 -0.23 -7.39
N MET A 250 18.76 -0.63 -6.48
CA MET A 250 17.94 0.26 -5.66
C MET A 250 18.82 1.08 -4.70
N ILE A 251 19.71 0.43 -3.94
CA ILE A 251 20.59 1.13 -2.99
C ILE A 251 21.52 2.14 -3.71
N ARG A 252 22.03 1.79 -4.90
CA ARG A 252 22.85 2.70 -5.70
C ARG A 252 22.08 3.95 -6.12
N ARG A 253 20.82 3.80 -6.49
CA ARG A 253 19.95 4.92 -6.86
C ARG A 253 19.53 5.74 -5.65
N ILE A 254 19.36 5.13 -4.50
CA ILE A 254 19.10 5.85 -3.25
C ILE A 254 20.33 6.66 -2.84
N ALA A 255 21.53 6.10 -2.95
CA ALA A 255 22.76 6.77 -2.55
C ALA A 255 23.17 7.92 -3.47
N LYS A 256 22.99 7.77 -4.79
CA LYS A 256 23.56 8.70 -5.79
C LYS A 256 22.52 9.56 -6.52
N GLY A 257 21.22 9.21 -6.50
CA GLY A 257 20.16 9.87 -7.26
C GLY A 257 19.95 9.26 -8.63
#